data_29e3c7da6c60c1976051e4cb76968d6e
#
_entry.id   29e3c7da6c60c1976051e4cb76968d6e
#
_cell.length_a   1.000
_cell.length_b   1.000
_cell.length_c   1.000
_cell.angle_alpha   90.00
_cell.angle_beta   90.00
_cell.angle_gamma   90.00
#
_symmetry.space_group_name_H-M   'P 1'
#
loop_
_entity.id
_entity.type
_entity.pdbx_description
1 polymer ?
#
loop_
_entity_poly.entity_id
_entity_poly.type
_entity_poly.pdbx_seq_one_letter_code
_entity_poly.pdbx_strand_id
1 'polypeptide(L)'
;MSNTFRQTIEKTKASWALSKTITIPPHVTPRPAQPGKYRVAFLVYRGNPQCGGQGVYTRHLTRELVALGHSVEVFSGPPWPQLDEGVGFTPVPALDLYRDPDPFRMPAPSEIKSLADLSEFAVMLSGGFGEPLAYSMRIKKILTSRRGDFDIIHDDQCMGPGILDLYREGWPILETLHHPITVDRSIALDHADSFVKRYSTRRWFGFLRMQVRVVKQLPAVLTVSHNSKVDINAQMQVPLERLTVVPVGVDHTVFRPYDDVVKKKGRLMVTTSSDVPMKGLVPLLEAVAKLRTERDIDLIVIGRPREKGRVALALERLGLNDVVTTISGVSDEALARLYGEAEIAVVPSLYEGFSLPAIEAMSCGVPVIATTGGALPEVVGVSGETGLLVEPNSPDALVAAIAHLLDDAALRERLGRAGRQRVMERFTWQVTAKGTAACYDAILGGRPLPDSMSFE
;
A
#
# COMPACT_ATOMS: atom_id res chain seq x y z
N MET A 1 -1.83 30.00 -39.57
CA MET A 1 -2.00 28.89 -38.62
C MET A 1 -0.65 28.22 -38.45
N SER A 2 -0.02 28.37 -37.29
CA SER A 2 1.37 28.03 -37.05
C SER A 2 1.62 26.51 -37.08
N ASN A 3 2.82 26.10 -37.48
CA ASN A 3 3.29 24.70 -37.50
C ASN A 3 3.11 23.99 -36.15
N THR A 4 3.12 24.74 -35.06
CA THR A 4 2.91 24.24 -33.69
C THR A 4 1.50 23.69 -33.49
N PHE A 5 0.48 24.34 -34.07
CA PHE A 5 -0.92 23.89 -33.95
C PHE A 5 -1.17 22.60 -34.77
N ARG A 6 -0.52 22.45 -35.94
CA ARG A 6 -0.56 21.20 -36.73
C ARG A 6 0.15 20.05 -36.02
N GLN A 7 1.32 20.29 -35.42
CA GLN A 7 2.04 19.28 -34.64
C GLN A 7 1.27 18.85 -33.39
N THR A 8 0.54 19.75 -32.74
CA THR A 8 -0.31 19.40 -31.60
C THR A 8 -1.48 18.54 -32.04
N ILE A 9 -2.13 18.86 -33.18
CA ILE A 9 -3.25 18.04 -33.73
C ILE A 9 -2.76 16.67 -34.21
N GLU A 10 -1.58 16.57 -34.80
CA GLU A 10 -1.00 15.29 -35.22
C GLU A 10 -0.55 14.44 -34.03
N LYS A 11 0.04 15.04 -32.99
CA LYS A 11 0.30 14.35 -31.72
C LYS A 11 -0.99 13.87 -31.04
N THR A 12 -2.05 14.68 -31.06
CA THR A 12 -3.35 14.30 -30.53
C THR A 12 -3.97 13.16 -31.36
N LYS A 13 -3.86 13.18 -32.69
CA LYS A 13 -4.34 12.09 -33.56
C LYS A 13 -3.52 10.81 -33.41
N ALA A 14 -2.20 10.91 -33.22
CA ALA A 14 -1.34 9.75 -32.95
C ALA A 14 -1.61 9.16 -31.55
N SER A 15 -1.93 9.99 -30.55
CA SER A 15 -2.41 9.57 -29.22
C SER A 15 -3.77 8.85 -29.31
N TRP A 16 -4.66 9.26 -30.19
CA TRP A 16 -5.94 8.58 -30.44
C TRP A 16 -5.77 7.18 -31.07
N ALA A 17 -4.71 6.96 -31.86
CA ALA A 17 -4.43 5.67 -32.47
C ALA A 17 -3.78 4.64 -31.50
N LEU A 18 -3.29 5.09 -30.35
CA LEU A 18 -2.67 4.26 -29.29
C LEU A 18 -3.64 3.89 -28.16
N SER A 19 -4.94 4.06 -28.36
CA SER A 19 -5.97 3.48 -27.48
C SER A 19 -5.88 1.95 -27.56
N LYS A 20 -4.89 1.35 -26.91
CA LYS A 20 -4.93 -0.08 -26.63
C LYS A 20 -6.18 -0.31 -25.78
N THR A 21 -7.17 -0.94 -26.38
CA THR A 21 -8.37 -1.42 -25.72
C THR A 21 -7.93 -2.16 -24.46
N ILE A 22 -8.48 -1.79 -23.30
CA ILE A 22 -8.20 -2.47 -22.04
C ILE A 22 -8.60 -3.92 -22.23
N THR A 23 -7.64 -4.85 -22.19
CA THR A 23 -7.95 -6.28 -22.21
C THR A 23 -8.61 -6.62 -20.88
N ILE A 24 -9.91 -6.93 -20.91
CA ILE A 24 -10.66 -7.36 -19.73
C ILE A 24 -10.38 -8.85 -19.55
N PRO A 25 -9.79 -9.27 -18.41
CA PRO A 25 -9.56 -10.68 -18.14
C PRO A 25 -10.90 -11.41 -17.96
N PRO A 26 -10.92 -12.74 -18.17
CA PRO A 26 -12.12 -13.53 -17.98
C PRO A 26 -12.52 -13.61 -16.50
N HIS A 27 -13.80 -13.85 -16.26
CA HIS A 27 -14.30 -14.26 -14.94
C HIS A 27 -13.67 -15.59 -14.54
N VAL A 28 -13.29 -15.71 -13.27
CA VAL A 28 -12.78 -16.94 -12.65
C VAL A 28 -13.69 -17.32 -11.49
N THR A 29 -14.29 -18.51 -11.54
CA THR A 29 -15.13 -19.01 -10.46
C THR A 29 -14.30 -19.36 -9.23
N PRO A 30 -14.69 -18.90 -8.02
CA PRO A 30 -13.96 -19.23 -6.80
C PRO A 30 -14.11 -20.71 -6.43
N ARG A 31 -13.15 -21.22 -5.65
CA ARG A 31 -13.31 -22.50 -4.99
C ARG A 31 -14.52 -22.45 -4.03
N PRO A 32 -15.40 -23.46 -4.00
CA PRO A 32 -16.52 -23.48 -3.07
C PRO A 32 -16.08 -23.37 -1.60
N ALA A 33 -16.91 -22.72 -0.79
CA ALA A 33 -16.66 -22.66 0.66
C ALA A 33 -16.83 -24.04 1.30
N GLN A 34 -15.97 -24.34 2.29
CA GLN A 34 -16.12 -25.53 3.12
C GLN A 34 -17.32 -25.38 4.08
N PRO A 35 -17.86 -26.49 4.62
CA PRO A 35 -18.91 -26.41 5.63
C PRO A 35 -18.54 -25.49 6.80
N GLY A 36 -19.44 -24.57 7.18
CA GLY A 36 -19.22 -23.60 8.23
C GLY A 36 -18.27 -22.45 7.88
N LYS A 37 -17.93 -22.27 6.59
CA LYS A 37 -17.15 -21.17 6.07
C LYS A 37 -17.98 -20.26 5.17
N TYR A 38 -17.49 -19.06 4.91
CA TYR A 38 -18.25 -18.00 4.26
C TYR A 38 -17.88 -17.81 2.79
N ARG A 39 -18.84 -17.30 2.03
CA ARG A 39 -18.67 -16.80 0.67
C ARG A 39 -18.45 -15.28 0.75
N VAL A 40 -17.26 -14.85 0.38
CA VAL A 40 -16.79 -13.46 0.55
C VAL A 40 -16.73 -12.76 -0.80
N ALA A 41 -17.42 -11.63 -0.94
CA ALA A 41 -17.18 -10.69 -2.03
C ALA A 41 -16.08 -9.71 -1.60
N PHE A 42 -14.87 -9.88 -2.12
CA PHE A 42 -13.73 -9.01 -1.81
C PHE A 42 -13.61 -7.91 -2.87
N LEU A 43 -13.68 -6.66 -2.45
CA LEU A 43 -13.77 -5.50 -3.34
C LEU A 43 -12.48 -4.70 -3.29
N VAL A 44 -11.89 -4.44 -4.47
CA VAL A 44 -10.71 -3.57 -4.60
C VAL A 44 -10.83 -2.74 -5.87
N TYR A 45 -10.84 -1.41 -5.75
CA TYR A 45 -11.05 -0.55 -6.93
C TYR A 45 -9.84 -0.49 -7.87
N ARG A 46 -8.63 -0.79 -7.37
CA ARG A 46 -7.37 -0.92 -8.15
C ARG A 46 -6.56 -2.09 -7.62
N GLY A 47 -6.44 -3.14 -8.40
CA GLY A 47 -5.73 -4.35 -8.03
C GLY A 47 -4.23 -4.37 -8.36
N ASN A 48 -3.57 -3.22 -8.52
CA ASN A 48 -2.17 -3.14 -8.98
C ASN A 48 -1.24 -4.05 -8.18
N PRO A 49 -0.67 -5.10 -8.77
CA PRO A 49 0.18 -6.07 -8.05
C PRO A 49 1.59 -5.55 -7.76
N GLN A 50 2.02 -4.46 -8.42
CA GLN A 50 3.42 -4.00 -8.40
C GLN A 50 3.61 -2.65 -7.73
N CYS A 51 2.54 -1.93 -7.38
CA CYS A 51 2.62 -0.59 -6.82
C CYS A 51 1.53 -0.36 -5.79
N GLY A 52 1.95 -0.01 -4.58
CA GLY A 52 1.04 0.21 -3.46
C GLY A 52 0.65 -1.09 -2.74
N GLY A 53 0.39 -0.98 -1.45
CA GLY A 53 0.12 -2.14 -0.58
C GLY A 53 -1.17 -2.90 -0.89
N GLN A 54 -2.18 -2.27 -1.55
CA GLN A 54 -3.49 -2.87 -1.80
C GLN A 54 -3.43 -4.14 -2.67
N GLY A 55 -2.67 -4.14 -3.76
CA GLY A 55 -2.57 -5.31 -4.64
C GLY A 55 -1.89 -6.50 -3.96
N VAL A 56 -0.84 -6.22 -3.17
CA VAL A 56 -0.14 -7.22 -2.34
C VAL A 56 -1.08 -7.75 -1.26
N TYR A 57 -1.77 -6.85 -0.55
CA TYR A 57 -2.75 -7.22 0.47
C TYR A 57 -3.87 -8.10 -0.10
N THR A 58 -4.49 -7.68 -1.21
CA THR A 58 -5.54 -8.45 -1.89
C THR A 58 -5.07 -9.86 -2.22
N ARG A 59 -3.91 -9.99 -2.87
CA ARG A 59 -3.38 -11.30 -3.29
C ARG A 59 -3.20 -12.25 -2.11
N HIS A 60 -2.43 -11.82 -1.13
CA HIS A 60 -2.01 -12.69 -0.05
C HIS A 60 -3.15 -12.98 0.95
N LEU A 61 -3.96 -11.97 1.30
CA LEU A 61 -5.09 -12.18 2.20
C LEU A 61 -6.11 -13.14 1.59
N THR A 62 -6.47 -12.94 0.30
CA THR A 62 -7.47 -13.80 -0.34
C THR A 62 -6.97 -15.24 -0.50
N ARG A 63 -5.67 -15.45 -0.78
CA ARG A 63 -5.03 -16.77 -0.77
C ARG A 63 -5.20 -17.47 0.58
N GLU A 64 -4.87 -16.78 1.67
CA GLU A 64 -4.94 -17.36 3.01
C GLU A 64 -6.39 -17.57 3.49
N LEU A 65 -7.33 -16.71 3.11
CA LEU A 65 -8.76 -16.92 3.38
C LEU A 65 -9.28 -18.17 2.66
N VAL A 66 -8.86 -18.41 1.41
CA VAL A 66 -9.16 -19.65 0.69
C VAL A 66 -8.51 -20.86 1.37
N ALA A 67 -7.28 -20.73 1.88
CA ALA A 67 -6.62 -21.78 2.65
C ALA A 67 -7.35 -22.10 3.97
N LEU A 68 -8.02 -21.11 4.58
CA LEU A 68 -8.90 -21.30 5.75
C LEU A 68 -10.26 -21.93 5.39
N GLY A 69 -10.51 -22.19 4.11
CA GLY A 69 -11.72 -22.85 3.60
C GLY A 69 -12.85 -21.92 3.17
N HIS A 70 -12.65 -20.60 3.21
CA HIS A 70 -13.63 -19.65 2.68
C HIS A 70 -13.66 -19.68 1.14
N SER A 71 -14.81 -19.33 0.56
CA SER A 71 -14.93 -19.01 -0.87
C SER A 71 -14.73 -17.53 -1.04
N VAL A 72 -13.72 -17.11 -1.80
CA VAL A 72 -13.40 -15.68 -1.98
C VAL A 72 -13.45 -15.34 -3.47
N GLU A 73 -14.26 -14.36 -3.84
CA GLU A 73 -14.30 -13.80 -5.19
C GLU A 73 -13.90 -12.33 -5.14
N VAL A 74 -12.83 -12.00 -5.87
CA VAL A 74 -12.30 -10.63 -5.96
C VAL A 74 -12.98 -9.90 -7.09
N PHE A 75 -13.55 -8.74 -6.78
CA PHE A 75 -14.08 -7.78 -7.73
C PHE A 75 -13.07 -6.63 -7.86
N SER A 76 -12.44 -6.47 -9.02
CA SER A 76 -11.43 -5.45 -9.18
C SER A 76 -11.60 -4.60 -10.42
N GLY A 77 -11.28 -3.31 -10.28
CA GLY A 77 -10.97 -2.43 -11.40
C GLY A 77 -9.53 -2.60 -11.89
N PRO A 78 -9.19 -2.06 -13.08
CA PRO A 78 -7.81 -2.04 -13.58
C PRO A 78 -6.93 -1.07 -12.78
N PRO A 79 -5.59 -1.32 -12.74
CA PRO A 79 -4.89 -2.50 -13.23
C PRO A 79 -5.27 -3.75 -12.44
N TRP A 80 -5.35 -4.89 -13.14
CA TRP A 80 -5.89 -6.12 -12.60
C TRP A 80 -4.99 -6.73 -11.53
N PRO A 81 -5.55 -7.33 -10.46
CA PRO A 81 -4.77 -8.00 -9.43
C PRO A 81 -4.13 -9.29 -9.97
N GLN A 82 -3.03 -9.66 -9.37
CA GLN A 82 -2.49 -11.01 -9.48
C GLN A 82 -3.08 -11.84 -8.34
N LEU A 83 -3.80 -12.91 -8.68
CA LEU A 83 -4.48 -13.77 -7.70
C LEU A 83 -3.94 -15.20 -7.78
N ASP A 84 -3.97 -15.89 -6.64
CA ASP A 84 -3.52 -17.26 -6.53
C ASP A 84 -4.68 -18.25 -6.81
N GLU A 85 -4.34 -19.51 -7.02
CA GLU A 85 -5.30 -20.58 -7.35
C GLU A 85 -6.40 -20.73 -6.29
N GLY A 86 -7.64 -20.91 -6.74
CA GLY A 86 -8.81 -21.06 -5.88
C GLY A 86 -9.50 -19.74 -5.52
N VAL A 87 -8.88 -18.60 -5.75
CA VAL A 87 -9.50 -17.28 -5.63
C VAL A 87 -10.29 -16.98 -6.90
N GLY A 88 -11.57 -16.65 -6.75
CA GLY A 88 -12.42 -16.22 -7.85
C GLY A 88 -12.11 -14.80 -8.29
N PHE A 89 -12.46 -14.46 -9.53
CA PHE A 89 -12.24 -13.13 -10.06
C PHE A 89 -13.37 -12.66 -10.97
N THR A 90 -13.91 -11.49 -10.67
CA THR A 90 -14.83 -10.76 -11.54
C THR A 90 -14.24 -9.38 -11.87
N PRO A 91 -13.91 -9.13 -13.14
CA PRO A 91 -13.44 -7.81 -13.56
C PRO A 91 -14.58 -6.79 -13.48
N VAL A 92 -14.27 -5.61 -12.93
CA VAL A 92 -15.14 -4.44 -12.90
C VAL A 92 -14.58 -3.38 -13.87
N PRO A 93 -15.00 -3.38 -15.14
CA PRO A 93 -14.44 -2.47 -16.13
C PRO A 93 -14.59 -1.01 -15.73
N ALA A 94 -13.54 -0.22 -15.96
CA ALA A 94 -13.47 1.21 -15.69
C ALA A 94 -12.86 1.94 -16.89
N LEU A 95 -12.91 3.26 -16.90
CA LEU A 95 -12.28 4.06 -17.94
C LEU A 95 -10.76 4.03 -17.87
N ASP A 96 -10.19 3.69 -16.68
CA ASP A 96 -8.76 3.63 -16.43
C ASP A 96 -8.03 4.91 -16.88
N LEU A 97 -8.54 6.04 -16.37
CA LEU A 97 -8.11 7.38 -16.79
C LEU A 97 -6.70 7.76 -16.30
N TYR A 98 -6.15 7.00 -15.34
CA TYR A 98 -4.85 7.29 -14.70
C TYR A 98 -3.80 6.20 -14.97
N ARG A 99 -3.95 5.48 -16.08
CA ARG A 99 -3.02 4.39 -16.46
C ARG A 99 -1.67 4.90 -16.94
N ASP A 100 -0.62 4.13 -16.69
CA ASP A 100 0.67 4.33 -17.32
C ASP A 100 0.67 3.81 -18.78
N PRO A 101 1.37 4.47 -19.70
CA PRO A 101 2.13 5.71 -19.59
C PRO A 101 1.32 6.99 -19.88
N ASP A 102 -0.01 6.91 -19.94
CA ASP A 102 -0.91 8.02 -20.35
C ASP A 102 -1.86 8.40 -19.20
N PRO A 103 -1.34 9.00 -18.11
CA PRO A 103 -2.18 9.49 -17.03
C PRO A 103 -3.02 10.69 -17.50
N PHE A 104 -4.27 10.76 -17.05
CA PHE A 104 -5.29 11.75 -17.48
C PHE A 104 -5.71 11.60 -18.93
N ARG A 105 -5.70 10.36 -19.45
CA ARG A 105 -6.16 10.10 -20.82
C ARG A 105 -7.59 10.58 -21.06
N MET A 106 -7.87 10.99 -22.30
CA MET A 106 -9.21 11.33 -22.73
C MET A 106 -9.91 10.09 -23.29
N PRO A 107 -11.01 9.62 -22.68
CA PRO A 107 -11.75 8.49 -23.20
C PRO A 107 -12.47 8.87 -24.52
N ALA A 108 -12.65 7.92 -25.43
CA ALA A 108 -13.52 8.12 -26.57
C ALA A 108 -14.98 8.20 -26.12
N PRO A 109 -15.86 8.97 -26.81
CA PRO A 109 -17.27 9.05 -26.44
C PRO A 109 -17.97 7.68 -26.35
N SER A 110 -17.54 6.71 -27.16
CA SER A 110 -18.06 5.34 -27.15
C SER A 110 -17.67 4.52 -25.92
N GLU A 111 -16.69 4.96 -25.12
CA GLU A 111 -16.30 4.33 -23.86
C GLU A 111 -17.17 4.77 -22.71
N ILE A 112 -17.85 5.92 -22.79
CA ILE A 112 -18.75 6.45 -21.78
C ILE A 112 -20.13 5.80 -21.97
N LYS A 113 -20.38 4.69 -21.26
CA LYS A 113 -21.58 3.85 -21.42
C LYS A 113 -22.54 3.92 -20.24
N SER A 114 -22.12 4.54 -19.13
CA SER A 114 -22.88 4.57 -17.88
C SER A 114 -22.73 5.90 -17.13
N LEU A 115 -23.60 6.12 -16.16
CA LEU A 115 -23.47 7.26 -15.24
C LEU A 115 -22.18 7.16 -14.41
N ALA A 116 -21.70 5.96 -14.11
CA ALA A 116 -20.43 5.75 -13.44
C ALA A 116 -19.26 6.24 -14.31
N ASP A 117 -19.25 5.92 -15.61
CA ASP A 117 -18.21 6.37 -16.53
C ASP A 117 -18.24 7.89 -16.68
N LEU A 118 -19.44 8.47 -16.83
CA LEU A 118 -19.62 9.93 -16.93
C LEU A 118 -19.12 10.63 -15.65
N SER A 119 -19.43 10.08 -14.47
CA SER A 119 -18.98 10.65 -13.19
C SER A 119 -17.47 10.58 -13.01
N GLU A 120 -16.84 9.46 -13.39
CA GLU A 120 -15.40 9.26 -13.35
C GLU A 120 -14.67 10.28 -14.24
N PHE A 121 -15.16 10.44 -15.46
CA PHE A 121 -14.64 11.41 -16.43
C PHE A 121 -14.82 12.87 -15.97
N ALA A 122 -16.01 13.24 -15.49
CA ALA A 122 -16.28 14.59 -14.98
C ALA A 122 -15.41 14.95 -13.77
N VAL A 123 -15.19 14.02 -12.85
CA VAL A 123 -14.29 14.22 -11.70
C VAL A 123 -12.87 14.43 -12.19
N MET A 124 -12.38 13.63 -13.15
CA MET A 124 -11.04 13.80 -13.73
C MET A 124 -10.88 15.17 -14.39
N LEU A 125 -11.84 15.61 -15.21
CA LEU A 125 -11.81 16.94 -15.85
C LEU A 125 -11.73 18.08 -14.83
N SER A 126 -12.26 17.88 -13.63
CA SER A 126 -12.17 18.85 -12.54
C SER A 126 -10.86 18.78 -11.76
N GLY A 127 -9.90 17.93 -12.17
CA GLY A 127 -8.62 17.71 -11.48
C GLY A 127 -8.73 16.84 -10.24
N GLY A 128 -9.82 16.09 -10.07
CA GLY A 128 -10.05 15.17 -8.96
C GLY A 128 -9.77 13.71 -9.33
N PHE A 129 -9.80 12.82 -8.33
CA PHE A 129 -9.67 11.39 -8.49
C PHE A 129 -11.03 10.71 -8.32
N GLY A 130 -11.59 10.19 -9.44
CA GLY A 130 -12.98 9.72 -9.53
C GLY A 130 -13.19 8.23 -9.39
N GLU A 131 -12.13 7.42 -9.39
CA GLU A 131 -12.23 5.96 -9.42
C GLU A 131 -13.01 5.35 -8.25
N PRO A 132 -12.80 5.72 -6.97
CA PRO A 132 -13.57 5.12 -5.88
C PRO A 132 -15.07 5.38 -5.99
N LEU A 133 -15.46 6.57 -6.46
CA LEU A 133 -16.86 6.91 -6.69
C LEU A 133 -17.48 6.01 -7.77
N ALA A 134 -16.87 6.00 -8.95
CA ALA A 134 -17.36 5.25 -10.09
C ALA A 134 -17.35 3.73 -9.87
N TYR A 135 -16.29 3.23 -9.25
CA TYR A 135 -16.20 1.82 -8.86
C TYR A 135 -17.35 1.42 -7.93
N SER A 136 -17.62 2.19 -6.88
CA SER A 136 -18.70 1.88 -5.94
C SER A 136 -20.08 1.83 -6.61
N MET A 137 -20.32 2.68 -7.63
CA MET A 137 -21.56 2.65 -8.40
C MET A 137 -21.69 1.38 -9.26
N ARG A 138 -20.57 0.94 -9.87
CA ARG A 138 -20.51 -0.29 -10.68
C ARG A 138 -20.71 -1.51 -9.82
N ILE A 139 -19.98 -1.60 -8.70
CA ILE A 139 -20.03 -2.76 -7.80
C ILE A 139 -21.40 -2.91 -7.13
N LYS A 140 -22.04 -1.79 -6.74
CA LYS A 140 -23.43 -1.84 -6.24
C LYS A 140 -24.35 -2.55 -7.22
N LYS A 141 -24.32 -2.15 -8.50
CA LYS A 141 -25.16 -2.76 -9.55
C LYS A 141 -24.89 -4.26 -9.70
N ILE A 142 -23.61 -4.66 -9.70
CA ILE A 142 -23.19 -6.06 -9.83
C ILE A 142 -23.69 -6.87 -8.63
N LEU A 143 -23.41 -6.44 -7.40
CA LEU A 143 -23.73 -7.19 -6.20
C LEU A 143 -25.26 -7.24 -5.94
N THR A 144 -26.02 -6.19 -6.26
CA THR A 144 -27.49 -6.22 -6.15
C THR A 144 -28.09 -7.35 -7.01
N SER A 145 -27.53 -7.60 -8.21
CA SER A 145 -27.97 -8.71 -9.06
C SER A 145 -27.51 -10.08 -8.60
N ARG A 146 -26.58 -10.15 -7.66
CA ARG A 146 -25.98 -11.38 -7.11
C ARG A 146 -26.27 -11.57 -5.62
N ARG A 147 -27.40 -10.99 -5.15
CA ARG A 147 -27.81 -11.13 -3.76
C ARG A 147 -28.09 -12.62 -3.45
N GLY A 148 -27.39 -13.14 -2.44
CA GLY A 148 -27.47 -14.58 -2.12
C GLY A 148 -26.25 -15.39 -2.57
N ASP A 149 -25.40 -14.84 -3.44
CA ASP A 149 -24.13 -15.50 -3.80
C ASP A 149 -23.07 -15.37 -2.69
N PHE A 150 -23.18 -14.34 -1.88
CA PHE A 150 -22.20 -14.00 -0.84
C PHE A 150 -22.85 -13.83 0.53
N ASP A 151 -22.09 -14.18 1.56
CA ASP A 151 -22.49 -14.03 2.96
C ASP A 151 -22.01 -12.68 3.54
N ILE A 152 -20.88 -12.16 3.04
CA ILE A 152 -20.28 -10.89 3.49
C ILE A 152 -19.56 -10.18 2.35
N ILE A 153 -19.56 -8.86 2.39
CA ILE A 153 -18.76 -7.98 1.56
C ILE A 153 -17.54 -7.52 2.38
N HIS A 154 -16.36 -7.63 1.80
CA HIS A 154 -15.13 -7.04 2.33
C HIS A 154 -14.64 -5.95 1.37
N ASP A 155 -14.81 -4.68 1.74
CA ASP A 155 -14.35 -3.54 0.95
C ASP A 155 -12.93 -3.15 1.33
N ASP A 156 -12.03 -3.14 0.36
CA ASP A 156 -10.64 -2.73 0.56
C ASP A 156 -10.45 -1.26 0.15
N GLN A 157 -10.80 -0.38 1.08
CA GLN A 157 -10.54 1.07 1.07
C GLN A 157 -11.22 1.83 -0.10
N CYS A 158 -12.32 1.33 -0.67
CA CYS A 158 -13.08 2.09 -1.65
C CYS A 158 -13.92 3.17 -0.96
N MET A 159 -14.70 2.80 0.05
CA MET A 159 -15.55 3.72 0.83
C MET A 159 -16.40 4.65 -0.05
N GLY A 160 -16.94 4.12 -1.15
CA GLY A 160 -17.81 4.87 -2.04
C GLY A 160 -19.28 4.80 -1.64
N PRO A 161 -20.16 5.69 -2.16
CA PRO A 161 -21.58 5.71 -1.83
C PRO A 161 -22.30 4.39 -2.11
N GLY A 162 -21.88 3.66 -3.17
CA GLY A 162 -22.47 2.36 -3.49
C GLY A 162 -22.26 1.31 -2.41
N ILE A 163 -21.13 1.38 -1.67
CA ILE A 163 -20.86 0.51 -0.51
C ILE A 163 -21.84 0.83 0.63
N LEU A 164 -22.04 2.12 0.92
CA LEU A 164 -23.00 2.54 1.93
C LEU A 164 -24.43 2.15 1.58
N ASP A 165 -24.80 2.21 0.28
CA ASP A 165 -26.12 1.79 -0.17
C ASP A 165 -26.30 0.27 0.02
N LEU A 166 -25.30 -0.56 -0.31
CA LEU A 166 -25.31 -2.01 -0.04
C LEU A 166 -25.49 -2.28 1.46
N TYR A 167 -24.79 -1.55 2.33
CA TYR A 167 -24.98 -1.67 3.78
C TYR A 167 -26.42 -1.35 4.19
N ARG A 168 -27.00 -0.28 3.66
CA ARG A 168 -28.42 0.11 3.93
C ARG A 168 -29.44 -0.88 3.39
N GLU A 169 -29.08 -1.62 2.35
CA GLU A 169 -29.85 -2.73 1.81
C GLU A 169 -29.70 -4.02 2.66
N GLY A 170 -28.95 -3.98 3.77
CA GLY A 170 -28.80 -5.06 4.72
C GLY A 170 -27.70 -6.07 4.38
N TRP A 171 -26.69 -5.69 3.60
CA TRP A 171 -25.51 -6.51 3.41
C TRP A 171 -24.56 -6.42 4.62
N PRO A 172 -24.07 -7.54 5.16
CA PRO A 172 -22.96 -7.54 6.10
C PRO A 172 -21.70 -6.99 5.40
N ILE A 173 -21.05 -6.00 5.99
CA ILE A 173 -19.87 -5.34 5.40
C ILE A 173 -18.76 -5.23 6.45
N LEU A 174 -17.55 -5.66 6.05
CA LEU A 174 -16.29 -5.29 6.68
C LEU A 174 -15.54 -4.33 5.76
N GLU A 175 -15.16 -3.18 6.27
CA GLU A 175 -14.30 -2.20 5.60
C GLU A 175 -12.86 -2.40 6.05
N THR A 176 -11.88 -2.51 5.13
CA THR A 176 -10.45 -2.37 5.48
C THR A 176 -9.98 -0.97 5.14
N LEU A 177 -9.41 -0.30 6.11
CA LEU A 177 -8.81 1.02 5.98
C LEU A 177 -7.35 0.96 6.43
N HIS A 178 -6.42 0.91 5.49
CA HIS A 178 -4.99 0.72 5.79
C HIS A 178 -4.40 1.89 6.58
N HIS A 179 -4.72 3.12 6.18
CA HIS A 179 -4.44 4.36 6.91
C HIS A 179 -5.32 5.48 6.38
N PRO A 180 -5.55 6.53 7.16
CA PRO A 180 -6.35 7.64 6.68
C PRO A 180 -5.54 8.48 5.66
N ILE A 181 -5.93 8.43 4.37
CA ILE A 181 -5.29 9.22 3.28
C ILE A 181 -5.35 10.73 3.55
N THR A 182 -6.10 11.16 4.55
CA THR A 182 -6.10 12.54 5.06
C THR A 182 -4.71 12.96 5.59
N VAL A 183 -3.90 12.03 6.10
CA VAL A 183 -2.50 12.27 6.50
C VAL A 183 -1.67 12.60 5.26
N ASP A 184 -1.79 11.79 4.19
CA ASP A 184 -1.07 12.02 2.92
C ASP A 184 -1.40 13.38 2.33
N ARG A 185 -2.70 13.76 2.36
CA ARG A 185 -3.13 15.09 1.93
C ARG A 185 -2.50 16.20 2.76
N SER A 186 -2.44 16.06 4.08
CA SER A 186 -1.83 17.07 4.96
C SER A 186 -0.36 17.26 4.61
N ILE A 187 0.40 16.16 4.57
CA ILE A 187 1.82 16.18 4.21
C ILE A 187 2.04 16.76 2.81
N ALA A 188 1.21 16.39 1.83
CA ALA A 188 1.30 16.94 0.47
C ALA A 188 1.02 18.45 0.41
N LEU A 189 0.10 18.95 1.25
CA LEU A 189 -0.22 20.38 1.35
C LEU A 189 0.89 21.17 2.05
N ASP A 190 1.53 20.60 3.07
CA ASP A 190 2.64 21.24 3.79
C ASP A 190 3.88 21.41 2.90
N HIS A 191 4.07 20.47 1.96
CA HIS A 191 5.17 20.52 0.98
C HIS A 191 4.80 21.23 -0.35
N ALA A 192 3.60 21.79 -0.45
CA ALA A 192 3.19 22.52 -1.64
C ALA A 192 3.73 23.97 -1.62
N ASP A 193 4.63 24.27 -2.55
CA ASP A 193 5.41 25.49 -2.68
C ASP A 193 4.68 26.65 -3.38
N SER A 194 3.51 26.37 -3.99
CA SER A 194 2.74 27.39 -4.73
C SER A 194 1.23 27.27 -4.49
N PHE A 195 0.50 28.36 -4.71
CA PHE A 195 -0.95 28.38 -4.64
C PHE A 195 -1.60 27.37 -5.62
N VAL A 196 -1.05 27.30 -6.84
CA VAL A 196 -1.54 26.37 -7.88
C VAL A 196 -1.40 24.92 -7.43
N LYS A 197 -0.23 24.57 -6.87
CA LYS A 197 0.04 23.24 -6.35
C LYS A 197 -0.84 22.89 -5.15
N ARG A 198 -1.07 23.85 -4.23
CA ARG A 198 -2.00 23.66 -3.10
C ARG A 198 -3.44 23.46 -3.58
N TYR A 199 -3.87 24.23 -4.60
CA TYR A 199 -5.21 24.07 -5.18
C TYR A 199 -5.36 22.71 -5.87
N SER A 200 -4.42 22.31 -6.74
CA SER A 200 -4.46 21.02 -7.43
C SER A 200 -4.43 19.84 -6.44
N THR A 201 -3.60 19.90 -5.39
CA THR A 201 -3.57 18.91 -4.31
C THR A 201 -4.93 18.80 -3.62
N ARG A 202 -5.57 19.92 -3.27
CA ARG A 202 -6.92 19.89 -2.66
C ARG A 202 -7.98 19.30 -3.61
N ARG A 203 -7.86 19.56 -4.89
CA ARG A 203 -8.78 18.99 -5.91
C ARG A 203 -8.56 17.49 -6.05
N TRP A 204 -7.31 17.06 -6.17
CA TRP A 204 -6.95 15.65 -6.26
C TRP A 204 -7.53 14.83 -5.10
N PHE A 205 -7.32 15.29 -3.87
CA PHE A 205 -7.81 14.66 -2.66
C PHE A 205 -9.30 14.96 -2.34
N GLY A 206 -10.06 15.51 -3.27
CA GLY A 206 -11.48 15.87 -3.08
C GLY A 206 -12.37 14.67 -2.72
N PHE A 207 -12.02 13.47 -3.18
CA PHE A 207 -12.75 12.23 -2.89
C PHE A 207 -12.75 11.85 -1.39
N LEU A 208 -11.79 12.32 -0.61
CA LEU A 208 -11.72 12.05 0.84
C LEU A 208 -12.97 12.51 1.60
N ARG A 209 -13.62 13.59 1.16
CA ARG A 209 -14.89 14.04 1.78
C ARG A 209 -16.00 12.98 1.66
N MET A 210 -16.01 12.26 0.54
CA MET A 210 -16.93 11.17 0.29
C MET A 210 -16.56 9.97 1.19
N GLN A 211 -15.31 9.55 1.18
CA GLN A 211 -14.82 8.43 1.98
C GLN A 211 -15.07 8.61 3.47
N VAL A 212 -14.75 9.79 4.03
CA VAL A 212 -15.05 10.14 5.42
C VAL A 212 -16.54 10.08 5.74
N ARG A 213 -17.40 10.53 4.82
CA ARG A 213 -18.86 10.48 5.01
C ARG A 213 -19.38 9.05 5.02
N VAL A 214 -18.82 8.19 4.18
CA VAL A 214 -19.22 6.78 4.07
C VAL A 214 -18.72 5.98 5.27
N VAL A 215 -17.43 6.01 5.56
CA VAL A 215 -16.85 5.16 6.62
C VAL A 215 -17.43 5.44 8.02
N LYS A 216 -17.81 6.68 8.31
CA LYS A 216 -18.52 7.02 9.56
C LYS A 216 -19.82 6.25 9.78
N GLN A 217 -20.44 5.76 8.72
CA GLN A 217 -21.72 5.08 8.77
C GLN A 217 -21.60 3.56 8.69
N LEU A 218 -20.40 3.04 8.32
CA LEU A 218 -20.17 1.61 8.27
C LEU A 218 -20.02 1.02 9.69
N PRO A 219 -20.52 -0.20 9.92
CA PRO A 219 -20.58 -0.79 11.25
C PRO A 219 -19.26 -1.34 11.74
N ALA A 220 -18.38 -1.76 10.85
CA ALA A 220 -17.17 -2.50 11.13
C ALA A 220 -16.02 -2.05 10.23
N VAL A 221 -14.92 -1.64 10.84
CA VAL A 221 -13.71 -1.18 10.14
C VAL A 221 -12.50 -1.90 10.71
N LEU A 222 -11.76 -2.59 9.84
CA LEU A 222 -10.48 -3.19 10.12
C LEU A 222 -9.38 -2.22 9.71
N THR A 223 -8.37 -2.05 10.55
CA THR A 223 -7.17 -1.30 10.22
C THR A 223 -5.91 -2.08 10.61
N VAL A 224 -4.75 -1.61 10.17
CA VAL A 224 -3.52 -2.41 10.15
C VAL A 224 -2.59 -2.14 11.34
N SER A 225 -2.86 -1.09 12.12
CA SER A 225 -2.04 -0.71 13.29
C SER A 225 -2.85 0.08 14.31
N HIS A 226 -2.39 0.11 15.56
CA HIS A 226 -2.99 0.96 16.60
C HIS A 226 -2.82 2.45 16.27
N ASN A 227 -1.69 2.85 15.70
CA ASN A 227 -1.50 4.21 15.22
C ASN A 227 -2.57 4.59 14.18
N SER A 228 -2.78 3.74 13.17
CA SER A 228 -3.84 3.97 12.17
C SER A 228 -5.23 4.01 12.80
N LYS A 229 -5.53 3.17 13.81
CA LYS A 229 -6.79 3.21 14.58
C LYS A 229 -7.02 4.56 15.23
N VAL A 230 -5.99 5.13 15.89
CA VAL A 230 -6.05 6.45 16.50
C VAL A 230 -6.24 7.55 15.45
N ASP A 231 -5.48 7.50 14.37
CA ASP A 231 -5.56 8.50 13.29
C ASP A 231 -6.91 8.47 12.56
N ILE A 232 -7.48 7.27 12.31
CA ILE A 232 -8.80 7.11 11.71
C ILE A 232 -9.87 7.69 12.63
N ASN A 233 -9.82 7.41 13.91
CA ASN A 233 -10.74 8.00 14.89
C ASN A 233 -10.64 9.53 14.89
N ALA A 234 -9.43 10.07 14.99
CA ALA A 234 -9.19 11.52 15.08
C ALA A 234 -9.58 12.26 13.80
N GLN A 235 -9.21 11.74 12.63
CA GLN A 235 -9.34 12.45 11.35
C GLN A 235 -10.62 12.12 10.58
N MET A 236 -11.10 10.89 10.72
CA MET A 236 -12.29 10.43 10.01
C MET A 236 -13.48 10.24 10.94
N GLN A 237 -13.32 10.43 12.26
CA GLN A 237 -14.38 10.38 13.28
C GLN A 237 -15.14 9.02 13.27
N VAL A 238 -14.43 7.93 13.02
CA VAL A 238 -14.96 6.57 13.19
C VAL A 238 -14.84 6.22 14.68
N PRO A 239 -15.91 5.79 15.34
CA PRO A 239 -15.85 5.38 16.75
C PRO A 239 -14.89 4.23 17.00
N LEU A 240 -14.13 4.27 18.11
CA LEU A 240 -13.10 3.29 18.42
C LEU A 240 -13.64 1.85 18.56
N GLU A 241 -14.88 1.71 19.02
CA GLU A 241 -15.58 0.43 19.16
C GLU A 241 -15.94 -0.22 17.81
N ARG A 242 -15.89 0.52 16.71
CA ARG A 242 -16.08 0.01 15.35
C ARG A 242 -14.77 -0.30 14.65
N LEU A 243 -13.64 0.00 15.30
CA LEU A 243 -12.30 -0.18 14.76
C LEU A 243 -11.61 -1.36 15.45
N THR A 244 -11.19 -2.34 14.65
CA THR A 244 -10.31 -3.42 15.11
C THR A 244 -8.98 -3.37 14.38
N VAL A 245 -7.91 -3.84 15.01
CA VAL A 245 -6.57 -3.89 14.41
C VAL A 245 -6.24 -5.33 14.03
N VAL A 246 -5.95 -5.52 12.76
CA VAL A 246 -5.39 -6.78 12.22
C VAL A 246 -4.17 -6.41 11.39
N PRO A 247 -2.96 -6.73 11.85
CA PRO A 247 -1.73 -6.33 11.16
C PRO A 247 -1.60 -7.02 9.80
N VAL A 248 -0.86 -6.37 8.90
CA VAL A 248 -0.52 -6.93 7.58
C VAL A 248 0.57 -7.97 7.73
N GLY A 249 0.53 -9.01 6.90
CA GLY A 249 1.54 -10.05 6.85
C GLY A 249 2.63 -9.81 5.80
N VAL A 250 3.68 -10.63 5.89
CA VAL A 250 4.70 -10.80 4.84
C VAL A 250 4.69 -12.25 4.38
N ASP A 251 5.05 -12.49 3.12
CA ASP A 251 5.28 -13.86 2.63
C ASP A 251 6.65 -14.35 3.10
N HIS A 252 6.66 -14.94 4.29
CA HIS A 252 7.86 -15.45 4.95
C HIS A 252 8.49 -16.67 4.25
N THR A 253 7.84 -17.22 3.23
CA THR A 253 8.40 -18.28 2.39
C THR A 253 9.33 -17.71 1.31
N VAL A 254 9.08 -16.48 0.89
CA VAL A 254 9.89 -15.70 -0.04
C VAL A 254 10.87 -14.80 0.72
N PHE A 255 10.37 -13.96 1.64
CA PHE A 255 11.20 -13.09 2.48
C PHE A 255 11.76 -13.89 3.66
N ARG A 256 12.92 -14.51 3.44
CA ARG A 256 13.63 -15.35 4.41
C ARG A 256 15.13 -15.20 4.23
N PRO A 257 15.93 -15.61 5.21
CA PRO A 257 17.36 -15.80 4.97
C PRO A 257 17.60 -16.87 3.90
N TYR A 258 18.56 -16.61 3.01
CA TYR A 258 19.03 -17.53 1.98
C TYR A 258 20.49 -17.93 2.28
N ASP A 259 20.77 -19.22 2.36
CA ASP A 259 22.09 -19.73 2.75
C ASP A 259 23.18 -19.42 1.72
N ASP A 260 22.80 -19.22 0.45
CA ASP A 260 23.68 -18.89 -0.67
C ASP A 260 23.92 -17.38 -0.84
N VAL A 261 23.29 -16.54 0.00
CA VAL A 261 23.45 -15.07 -0.05
C VAL A 261 24.45 -14.61 0.99
N VAL A 262 25.51 -13.94 0.53
CA VAL A 262 26.58 -13.40 1.38
C VAL A 262 26.36 -11.90 1.60
N LYS A 263 26.43 -11.49 2.87
CA LYS A 263 26.37 -10.06 3.23
C LYS A 263 27.56 -9.29 2.67
N LYS A 264 27.28 -8.12 2.12
CA LYS A 264 28.30 -7.20 1.61
C LYS A 264 28.60 -6.14 2.67
N LYS A 265 29.87 -6.02 3.03
CA LYS A 265 30.32 -5.07 4.05
C LYS A 265 29.93 -3.63 3.66
N GLY A 266 29.41 -2.88 4.63
CA GLY A 266 28.97 -1.50 4.45
C GLY A 266 27.70 -1.34 3.63
N ARG A 267 27.04 -2.45 3.20
CA ARG A 267 25.81 -2.37 2.40
C ARG A 267 24.61 -2.02 3.26
N LEU A 268 24.01 -0.91 2.93
CA LEU A 268 22.71 -0.46 3.44
C LEU A 268 21.64 -0.67 2.37
N MET A 269 20.41 -0.90 2.80
CA MET A 269 19.27 -1.03 1.88
C MET A 269 18.08 -0.20 2.35
N VAL A 270 17.42 0.46 1.40
CA VAL A 270 16.15 1.17 1.62
C VAL A 270 15.18 0.84 0.49
N THR A 271 13.93 0.53 0.85
CA THR A 271 12.86 0.34 -0.13
C THR A 271 11.91 1.53 -0.08
N THR A 272 11.73 2.19 -1.24
CA THR A 272 10.85 3.34 -1.37
C THR A 272 10.06 3.26 -2.67
N SER A 273 8.75 3.42 -2.60
CA SER A 273 7.88 3.30 -3.79
C SER A 273 7.92 4.52 -4.70
N SER A 274 8.40 5.67 -4.21
CA SER A 274 8.34 6.92 -4.99
C SER A 274 9.20 8.03 -4.36
N ASP A 275 9.46 9.06 -5.17
CA ASP A 275 10.13 10.30 -4.78
C ASP A 275 9.15 11.23 -4.03
N VAL A 276 8.62 10.75 -2.89
CA VAL A 276 7.75 11.54 -2.02
C VAL A 276 8.45 11.85 -0.69
N PRO A 277 8.28 13.08 -0.18
CA PRO A 277 8.92 13.52 1.07
C PRO A 277 8.66 12.58 2.25
N MET A 278 7.44 12.02 2.32
CA MET A 278 7.00 11.14 3.39
C MET A 278 7.91 9.92 3.61
N LYS A 279 8.59 9.45 2.55
CA LYS A 279 9.48 8.28 2.62
C LYS A 279 10.89 8.58 3.16
N GLY A 280 11.22 9.83 3.46
CA GLY A 280 12.42 10.23 4.18
C GLY A 280 13.76 9.91 3.50
N LEU A 281 13.77 9.67 2.18
CA LEU A 281 14.99 9.26 1.48
C LEU A 281 16.07 10.38 1.49
N VAL A 282 15.68 11.65 1.39
CA VAL A 282 16.64 12.77 1.40
C VAL A 282 17.42 12.85 2.73
N PRO A 283 16.80 12.80 3.92
CA PRO A 283 17.52 12.69 5.19
C PRO A 283 18.47 11.47 5.27
N LEU A 284 18.10 10.33 4.70
CA LEU A 284 19.00 9.17 4.63
C LEU A 284 20.21 9.45 3.72
N LEU A 285 20.01 10.08 2.56
CA LEU A 285 21.12 10.47 1.68
C LEU A 285 22.07 11.47 2.37
N GLU A 286 21.55 12.40 3.16
CA GLU A 286 22.37 13.32 3.96
C GLU A 286 23.17 12.60 5.05
N ALA A 287 22.58 11.56 5.68
CA ALA A 287 23.29 10.69 6.60
C ALA A 287 24.41 9.89 5.92
N VAL A 288 24.13 9.31 4.74
CA VAL A 288 25.10 8.55 3.94
C VAL A 288 26.25 9.47 3.49
N ALA A 289 25.97 10.68 3.09
CA ALA A 289 26.99 11.67 2.71
C ALA A 289 27.99 11.96 3.85
N LYS A 290 27.50 12.01 5.10
CA LYS A 290 28.37 12.15 6.29
C LYS A 290 29.16 10.87 6.55
N LEU A 291 28.50 9.72 6.54
CA LEU A 291 29.14 8.43 6.86
C LEU A 291 30.24 8.04 5.87
N ARG A 292 30.08 8.32 4.57
CA ARG A 292 31.06 7.94 3.53
C ARG A 292 32.43 8.64 3.68
N THR A 293 32.49 9.70 4.45
CA THR A 293 33.78 10.38 4.72
C THR A 293 34.69 9.58 5.64
N GLU A 294 34.12 8.65 6.41
CA GLU A 294 34.84 7.88 7.42
C GLU A 294 34.73 6.36 7.21
N ARG A 295 33.80 5.93 6.35
CA ARG A 295 33.43 4.53 6.17
C ARG A 295 33.19 4.20 4.71
N ASP A 296 33.45 2.95 4.34
CA ASP A 296 33.03 2.40 3.05
C ASP A 296 31.53 2.03 3.12
N ILE A 297 30.70 2.80 2.41
CA ILE A 297 29.23 2.68 2.39
C ILE A 297 28.76 2.38 0.96
N ASP A 298 27.87 1.40 0.84
CA ASP A 298 27.16 1.05 -0.38
C ASP A 298 25.65 1.07 -0.09
N LEU A 299 24.90 2.00 -0.67
CA LEU A 299 23.46 2.14 -0.46
C LEU A 299 22.68 1.62 -1.67
N ILE A 300 21.87 0.59 -1.46
CA ILE A 300 20.89 0.11 -2.44
C ILE A 300 19.54 0.77 -2.16
N VAL A 301 19.02 1.48 -3.16
CA VAL A 301 17.69 2.10 -3.14
C VAL A 301 16.77 1.30 -4.06
N ILE A 302 15.80 0.60 -3.49
CA ILE A 302 14.75 -0.06 -4.27
C ILE A 302 13.63 0.96 -4.51
N GLY A 303 13.44 1.28 -5.78
CA GLY A 303 12.45 2.26 -6.21
C GLY A 303 12.85 2.96 -7.50
N ARG A 304 12.00 3.85 -7.97
CA ARG A 304 12.25 4.62 -9.19
C ARG A 304 12.15 6.13 -8.89
N PRO A 305 13.25 6.76 -8.48
CA PRO A 305 13.29 8.22 -8.35
C PRO A 305 12.95 8.90 -9.68
N ARG A 306 12.30 10.05 -9.62
CA ARG A 306 12.03 10.85 -10.84
C ARG A 306 13.33 11.49 -11.32
N GLU A 307 13.58 11.51 -12.64
CA GLU A 307 14.82 12.04 -13.25
C GLU A 307 15.20 13.46 -12.83
N LYS A 308 14.24 14.30 -12.50
CA LYS A 308 14.45 15.68 -12.00
C LYS A 308 13.76 15.89 -10.65
N GLY A 309 13.61 14.80 -9.91
CA GLY A 309 12.97 14.81 -8.61
C GLY A 309 13.90 15.26 -7.48
N ARG A 310 13.36 15.38 -6.28
CA ARG A 310 14.10 15.81 -5.08
C ARG A 310 15.26 14.85 -4.75
N VAL A 311 15.07 13.56 -4.97
CA VAL A 311 16.10 12.53 -4.74
C VAL A 311 17.24 12.67 -5.73
N ALA A 312 16.96 12.82 -7.03
CA ALA A 312 17.99 12.99 -8.04
C ALA A 312 18.83 14.27 -7.77
N LEU A 313 18.16 15.36 -7.43
CA LEU A 313 18.85 16.62 -7.05
C LEU A 313 19.68 16.48 -5.77
N ALA A 314 19.22 15.68 -4.80
CA ALA A 314 19.97 15.42 -3.58
C ALA A 314 21.21 14.55 -3.85
N LEU A 315 21.10 13.52 -4.68
CA LEU A 315 22.22 12.66 -5.08
C LEU A 315 23.33 13.48 -5.75
N GLU A 316 22.95 14.38 -6.67
CA GLU A 316 23.90 15.26 -7.36
C GLU A 316 24.53 16.27 -6.38
N ARG A 317 23.72 16.98 -5.58
CA ARG A 317 24.19 17.95 -4.58
C ARG A 317 25.14 17.35 -3.56
N LEU A 318 24.90 16.10 -3.13
CA LEU A 318 25.69 15.42 -2.11
C LEU A 318 26.84 14.59 -2.70
N GLY A 319 26.94 14.49 -4.02
CA GLY A 319 28.00 13.74 -4.71
C GLY A 319 27.94 12.24 -4.44
N LEU A 320 26.73 11.62 -4.41
CA LEU A 320 26.54 10.24 -3.98
C LEU A 320 26.36 9.22 -5.13
N ASN A 321 26.55 9.63 -6.38
CA ASN A 321 26.30 8.77 -7.54
C ASN A 321 27.20 7.53 -7.62
N ASP A 322 28.31 7.51 -6.92
CA ASP A 322 29.28 6.41 -6.83
C ASP A 322 28.99 5.41 -5.72
N VAL A 323 28.19 5.77 -4.72
CA VAL A 323 27.87 4.93 -3.55
C VAL A 323 26.38 4.57 -3.46
N VAL A 324 25.53 5.12 -4.31
CA VAL A 324 24.09 4.84 -4.32
C VAL A 324 23.70 4.16 -5.62
N THR A 325 23.19 2.94 -5.51
CA THR A 325 22.63 2.18 -6.64
C THR A 325 21.11 2.13 -6.53
N THR A 326 20.42 2.58 -7.58
CA THR A 326 18.96 2.51 -7.66
C THR A 326 18.51 1.34 -8.51
N ILE A 327 17.63 0.51 -7.97
CA ILE A 327 17.08 -0.68 -8.63
C ILE A 327 15.54 -0.61 -8.62
N SER A 328 14.91 -0.97 -9.73
CA SER A 328 13.43 -1.02 -9.81
C SER A 328 12.97 -2.21 -10.64
N GLY A 329 11.71 -2.63 -10.44
CA GLY A 329 11.11 -3.73 -11.21
C GLY A 329 11.67 -5.11 -10.84
N VAL A 330 12.16 -5.29 -9.62
CA VAL A 330 12.62 -6.58 -9.12
C VAL A 330 11.45 -7.46 -8.67
N SER A 331 11.61 -8.78 -8.78
CA SER A 331 10.67 -9.73 -8.17
C SER A 331 10.85 -9.78 -6.65
N ASP A 332 9.84 -10.31 -5.95
CA ASP A 332 9.90 -10.46 -4.49
C ASP A 332 11.08 -11.33 -4.05
N GLU A 333 11.42 -12.39 -4.80
CA GLU A 333 12.58 -13.23 -4.52
C GLU A 333 13.90 -12.45 -4.70
N ALA A 334 14.02 -11.67 -5.78
CA ALA A 334 15.19 -10.82 -5.99
C ALA A 334 15.31 -9.75 -4.89
N LEU A 335 14.20 -9.17 -4.47
CA LEU A 335 14.12 -8.22 -3.37
C LEU A 335 14.58 -8.85 -2.05
N ALA A 336 14.11 -10.06 -1.73
CA ALA A 336 14.51 -10.79 -0.53
C ALA A 336 16.01 -11.12 -0.52
N ARG A 337 16.59 -11.48 -1.68
CA ARG A 337 18.03 -11.68 -1.82
C ARG A 337 18.83 -10.40 -1.61
N LEU A 338 18.34 -9.27 -2.15
CA LEU A 338 18.97 -7.96 -1.94
C LEU A 338 18.94 -7.55 -0.44
N TYR A 339 17.83 -7.83 0.28
CA TYR A 339 17.82 -7.69 1.74
C TYR A 339 18.90 -8.56 2.39
N GLY A 340 19.00 -9.83 1.99
CA GLY A 340 20.02 -10.75 2.52
C GLY A 340 21.46 -10.27 2.32
N GLU A 341 21.76 -9.56 1.22
CA GLU A 341 23.06 -8.95 0.96
C GLU A 341 23.38 -7.74 1.86
N ALA A 342 22.35 -7.09 2.43
CA ALA A 342 22.54 -5.89 3.23
C ALA A 342 22.95 -6.22 4.68
N GLU A 343 23.84 -5.42 5.25
CA GLU A 343 24.13 -5.47 6.69
C GLU A 343 23.04 -4.80 7.51
N ILE A 344 22.38 -3.77 6.95
CA ILE A 344 21.35 -2.97 7.62
C ILE A 344 20.28 -2.58 6.60
N ALA A 345 19.01 -2.73 6.98
CA ALA A 345 17.89 -2.11 6.27
C ALA A 345 17.45 -0.83 6.98
N VAL A 346 17.16 0.23 6.22
CA VAL A 346 16.74 1.52 6.78
C VAL A 346 15.34 1.86 6.29
N VAL A 347 14.46 2.25 7.21
CA VAL A 347 13.09 2.73 6.93
C VAL A 347 12.98 4.17 7.46
N PRO A 348 13.44 5.18 6.70
CA PRO A 348 13.57 6.55 7.18
C PRO A 348 12.28 7.36 7.06
N SER A 349 11.13 6.71 6.90
CA SER A 349 9.84 7.34 6.61
C SER A 349 9.42 8.31 7.72
N LEU A 350 8.81 9.44 7.31
CA LEU A 350 8.23 10.42 8.26
C LEU A 350 6.92 9.90 8.87
N TYR A 351 6.24 9.04 8.14
CA TYR A 351 5.00 8.38 8.59
C TYR A 351 4.77 7.09 7.79
N GLU A 352 4.34 6.05 8.47
CA GLU A 352 3.84 4.79 7.89
C GLU A 352 2.55 4.37 8.60
N GLY A 353 1.57 3.92 7.81
CA GLY A 353 0.38 3.28 8.39
C GLY A 353 0.67 1.88 8.94
N PHE A 354 1.70 1.20 8.36
CA PHE A 354 2.22 -0.09 8.82
C PHE A 354 3.72 -0.23 8.48
N SER A 355 4.09 -0.48 7.29
CA SER A 355 5.42 -0.67 6.69
C SER A 355 5.75 -2.12 6.30
N LEU A 356 5.39 -2.48 5.08
CA LEU A 356 5.84 -3.73 4.46
C LEU A 356 7.38 -3.82 4.40
N PRO A 357 8.13 -2.77 3.97
CA PRO A 357 9.59 -2.84 3.92
C PRO A 357 10.25 -3.21 5.25
N ALA A 358 9.69 -2.78 6.38
CA ALA A 358 10.24 -3.14 7.69
C ALA A 358 10.08 -4.64 7.98
N ILE A 359 8.87 -5.19 7.78
CA ILE A 359 8.64 -6.62 8.03
C ILE A 359 9.30 -7.52 6.99
N GLU A 360 9.49 -7.08 5.75
CA GLU A 360 10.26 -7.79 4.72
C GLU A 360 11.73 -7.94 5.12
N ALA A 361 12.38 -6.83 5.51
CA ALA A 361 13.75 -6.84 6.00
C ALA A 361 13.92 -7.70 7.26
N MET A 362 13.02 -7.52 8.25
CA MET A 362 13.02 -8.32 9.49
C MET A 362 12.79 -9.81 9.18
N SER A 363 11.90 -10.13 8.24
CA SER A 363 11.64 -11.51 7.80
C SER A 363 12.88 -12.15 7.18
N CYS A 364 13.70 -11.37 6.46
CA CYS A 364 14.99 -11.81 5.93
C CYS A 364 16.11 -11.88 7.00
N GLY A 365 15.82 -11.60 8.27
CA GLY A 365 16.81 -11.60 9.35
C GLY A 365 17.79 -10.44 9.28
N VAL A 366 17.43 -9.34 8.62
CA VAL A 366 18.26 -8.13 8.50
C VAL A 366 17.87 -7.15 9.61
N PRO A 367 18.82 -6.61 10.38
CA PRO A 367 18.53 -5.61 11.39
C PRO A 367 17.97 -4.34 10.74
N VAL A 368 16.93 -3.80 11.34
CA VAL A 368 16.21 -2.62 10.83
C VAL A 368 16.50 -1.39 11.69
N ILE A 369 16.85 -0.28 11.04
CA ILE A 369 16.77 1.05 11.61
C ILE A 369 15.52 1.71 11.01
N ALA A 370 14.57 2.09 11.86
CA ALA A 370 13.37 2.80 11.43
C ALA A 370 13.19 4.10 12.21
N THR A 371 12.37 4.99 11.71
CA THR A 371 11.99 6.16 12.48
C THR A 371 10.85 5.84 13.46
N THR A 372 10.53 6.80 14.35
CA THR A 372 9.35 6.72 15.21
C THR A 372 8.07 7.20 14.51
N GLY A 373 8.10 7.33 13.17
CA GLY A 373 7.00 7.87 12.36
C GLY A 373 5.82 6.90 12.18
N GLY A 374 4.64 7.26 12.68
CA GLY A 374 3.43 6.46 12.54
C GLY A 374 3.50 5.12 13.27
N ALA A 375 3.19 4.03 12.57
CA ALA A 375 3.16 2.68 13.13
C ALA A 375 4.53 1.99 13.20
N LEU A 376 5.63 2.63 12.78
CA LEU A 376 6.96 1.99 12.79
C LEU A 376 7.38 1.46 14.17
N PRO A 377 7.10 2.15 15.31
CA PRO A 377 7.37 1.57 16.64
C PRO A 377 6.58 0.30 16.93
N GLU A 378 5.33 0.21 16.45
CA GLU A 378 4.51 -1.00 16.61
C GLU A 378 5.05 -2.17 15.77
N VAL A 379 5.57 -1.88 14.60
CA VAL A 379 6.12 -2.90 13.68
C VAL A 379 7.49 -3.38 14.16
N VAL A 380 8.41 -2.44 14.35
CA VAL A 380 9.80 -2.76 14.74
C VAL A 380 9.87 -3.28 16.18
N GLY A 381 9.03 -2.77 17.08
CA GLY A 381 9.04 -3.14 18.50
C GLY A 381 9.95 -2.28 19.35
N VAL A 382 10.46 -2.84 20.46
CA VAL A 382 11.30 -2.12 21.39
C VAL A 382 12.68 -1.85 20.78
N SER A 383 13.08 -0.57 20.81
CA SER A 383 14.39 -0.15 20.29
C SER A 383 15.53 -0.82 21.07
N GLY A 384 16.48 -1.42 20.33
CA GLY A 384 17.58 -2.19 20.91
C GLY A 384 17.27 -3.67 21.15
N GLU A 385 16.03 -4.12 20.99
CA GLU A 385 15.63 -5.53 21.13
C GLU A 385 15.38 -6.20 19.77
N THR A 386 14.54 -5.58 18.92
CA THR A 386 14.10 -6.14 17.63
C THR A 386 14.46 -5.26 16.43
N GLY A 387 15.02 -4.09 16.66
CA GLY A 387 15.50 -3.11 15.69
C GLY A 387 15.96 -1.84 16.42
N LEU A 388 16.33 -0.80 15.70
CA LEU A 388 16.60 0.53 16.26
C LEU A 388 15.57 1.54 15.79
N LEU A 389 15.15 2.42 16.69
CA LEU A 389 14.23 3.51 16.40
C LEU A 389 14.96 4.86 16.56
N VAL A 390 14.75 5.76 15.60
CA VAL A 390 15.33 7.11 15.57
C VAL A 390 14.25 8.14 15.28
N GLU A 391 14.52 9.40 15.60
CA GLU A 391 13.61 10.50 15.28
C GLU A 391 13.45 10.68 13.77
N PRO A 392 12.22 10.94 13.27
CA PRO A 392 11.99 11.24 11.85
C PRO A 392 12.73 12.51 11.43
N ASN A 393 13.12 12.57 10.15
CA ASN A 393 13.78 13.72 9.54
C ASN A 393 15.07 14.18 10.29
N SER A 394 15.79 13.25 10.89
CA SER A 394 17.03 13.49 11.63
C SER A 394 18.23 12.76 10.99
N PRO A 395 18.97 13.38 10.06
CA PRO A 395 20.16 12.77 9.47
C PRO A 395 21.21 12.37 10.53
N ASP A 396 21.38 13.16 11.59
CA ASP A 396 22.36 12.87 12.65
C ASP A 396 21.99 11.65 13.48
N ALA A 397 20.70 11.45 13.77
CA ALA A 397 20.22 10.24 14.44
C ALA A 397 20.40 8.99 13.55
N LEU A 398 20.18 9.12 12.23
CA LEU A 398 20.47 8.06 11.27
C LEU A 398 21.96 7.75 11.21
N VAL A 399 22.86 8.76 11.18
CA VAL A 399 24.30 8.56 11.23
C VAL A 399 24.70 7.77 12.47
N ALA A 400 24.24 8.17 13.65
CA ALA A 400 24.59 7.52 14.91
C ALA A 400 24.11 6.05 14.94
N ALA A 401 22.88 5.79 14.53
CA ALA A 401 22.31 4.44 14.52
C ALA A 401 22.99 3.53 13.48
N ILE A 402 23.26 4.03 12.27
CA ILE A 402 23.95 3.27 11.23
C ILE A 402 25.38 2.95 11.67
N ALA A 403 26.14 3.95 12.16
CA ALA A 403 27.49 3.75 12.64
C ALA A 403 27.53 2.71 13.77
N HIS A 404 26.62 2.82 14.74
CA HIS A 404 26.52 1.87 15.86
C HIS A 404 26.32 0.43 15.37
N LEU A 405 25.39 0.21 14.42
CA LEU A 405 25.17 -1.13 13.89
C LEU A 405 26.33 -1.61 13.00
N LEU A 406 26.99 -0.75 12.24
CA LEU A 406 28.15 -1.14 11.43
C LEU A 406 29.33 -1.58 12.29
N ASP A 407 29.51 -0.99 13.48
CA ASP A 407 30.60 -1.28 14.40
C ASP A 407 30.37 -2.54 15.26
N ASP A 408 29.09 -2.96 15.44
CA ASP A 408 28.74 -4.09 16.29
C ASP A 408 28.03 -5.22 15.50
N ALA A 409 28.83 -6.16 15.01
CA ALA A 409 28.32 -7.33 14.26
C ALA A 409 27.44 -8.24 15.13
N ALA A 410 27.77 -8.40 16.43
CA ALA A 410 27.00 -9.24 17.34
C ALA A 410 25.60 -8.62 17.60
N LEU A 411 25.53 -7.29 17.71
CA LEU A 411 24.28 -6.57 17.82
C LEU A 411 23.44 -6.73 16.54
N ARG A 412 24.04 -6.58 15.35
CA ARG A 412 23.34 -6.81 14.07
C ARG A 412 22.70 -8.19 14.00
N GLU A 413 23.46 -9.23 14.37
CA GLU A 413 22.98 -10.61 14.35
C GLU A 413 21.85 -10.83 15.35
N ARG A 414 21.99 -10.30 16.57
CA ARG A 414 20.96 -10.39 17.61
C ARG A 414 19.66 -9.72 17.19
N LEU A 415 19.73 -8.48 16.69
CA LEU A 415 18.55 -7.74 16.23
C LEU A 415 17.89 -8.39 15.01
N GLY A 416 18.67 -8.89 14.06
CA GLY A 416 18.16 -9.60 12.89
C GLY A 416 17.38 -10.86 13.27
N ARG A 417 17.92 -11.69 14.20
CA ARG A 417 17.21 -12.89 14.70
C ARG A 417 15.93 -12.52 15.44
N ALA A 418 16.01 -11.56 16.37
CA ALA A 418 14.86 -11.14 17.17
C ALA A 418 13.78 -10.50 16.29
N GLY A 419 14.17 -9.69 15.31
CA GLY A 419 13.26 -9.10 14.33
C GLY A 419 12.51 -10.17 13.52
N ARG A 420 13.23 -11.18 13.02
CA ARG A 420 12.60 -12.29 12.30
C ARG A 420 11.62 -13.08 13.18
N GLN A 421 12.02 -13.39 14.42
CA GLN A 421 11.12 -14.08 15.34
C GLN A 421 9.81 -13.29 15.54
N ARG A 422 9.91 -11.99 15.77
CA ARG A 422 8.75 -11.11 15.89
C ARG A 422 7.83 -11.17 14.66
N VAL A 423 8.41 -11.18 13.44
CA VAL A 423 7.63 -11.30 12.20
C VAL A 423 6.90 -12.64 12.15
N MET A 424 7.57 -13.75 12.45
CA MET A 424 6.97 -15.09 12.42
C MET A 424 5.81 -15.24 13.40
N GLU A 425 5.87 -14.56 14.54
CA GLU A 425 4.84 -14.59 15.57
C GLU A 425 3.63 -13.69 15.24
N ARG A 426 3.87 -12.53 14.59
CA ARG A 426 2.87 -11.45 14.54
C ARG A 426 2.46 -11.01 13.14
N PHE A 427 3.35 -11.12 12.15
CA PHE A 427 3.21 -10.47 10.84
C PHE A 427 3.28 -11.46 9.68
N THR A 428 2.60 -12.60 9.81
CA THR A 428 2.39 -13.53 8.69
C THR A 428 1.00 -13.35 8.09
N TRP A 429 0.84 -13.66 6.81
CA TRP A 429 -0.46 -13.59 6.16
C TRP A 429 -1.49 -14.55 6.77
N GLN A 430 -1.04 -15.65 7.37
CA GLN A 430 -1.89 -16.57 8.13
C GLN A 430 -2.49 -15.90 9.37
N VAL A 431 -1.71 -15.07 10.08
CA VAL A 431 -2.19 -14.27 11.21
C VAL A 431 -3.21 -13.23 10.74
N THR A 432 -2.90 -12.52 9.65
CA THR A 432 -3.81 -11.53 9.04
C THR A 432 -5.15 -12.18 8.64
N ALA A 433 -5.11 -13.33 7.97
CA ALA A 433 -6.33 -14.03 7.53
C ALA A 433 -7.17 -14.54 8.70
N LYS A 434 -6.54 -15.08 9.75
CA LYS A 434 -7.26 -15.51 10.97
C LYS A 434 -7.95 -14.34 11.66
N GLY A 435 -7.26 -13.21 11.80
CA GLY A 435 -7.85 -12.00 12.38
C GLY A 435 -9.02 -11.47 11.54
N THR A 436 -8.86 -11.46 10.22
CA THR A 436 -9.93 -11.05 9.29
C THR A 436 -11.14 -12.00 9.37
N ALA A 437 -10.91 -13.31 9.40
CA ALA A 437 -11.99 -14.30 9.55
C ALA A 437 -12.73 -14.15 10.89
N ALA A 438 -12.02 -13.84 11.97
CA ALA A 438 -12.65 -13.54 13.27
C ALA A 438 -13.56 -12.29 13.20
N CYS A 439 -13.23 -11.29 12.37
CA CYS A 439 -14.12 -10.16 12.10
C CYS A 439 -15.38 -10.60 11.34
N TYR A 440 -15.24 -11.51 10.36
CA TYR A 440 -16.40 -12.07 9.66
C TYR A 440 -17.34 -12.84 10.62
N ASP A 441 -16.75 -13.66 11.50
CA ASP A 441 -17.49 -14.40 12.53
C ASP A 441 -18.25 -13.47 13.48
N ALA A 442 -17.65 -12.32 13.85
CA ALA A 442 -18.27 -11.33 14.71
C ALA A 442 -19.45 -10.64 13.99
N ILE A 443 -19.23 -10.16 12.76
CA ILE A 443 -20.25 -9.44 11.98
C ILE A 443 -21.45 -10.34 11.69
N LEU A 444 -21.21 -11.54 11.18
CA LEU A 444 -22.27 -12.47 10.80
C LEU A 444 -22.98 -13.06 12.02
N GLY A 445 -22.28 -13.17 13.16
CA GLY A 445 -22.85 -13.57 14.44
C GLY A 445 -23.52 -12.46 15.24
N GLY A 446 -23.56 -11.22 14.72
CA GLY A 446 -24.13 -10.06 15.42
C GLY A 446 -23.39 -9.71 16.72
N ARG A 447 -22.11 -9.99 16.81
CA ARG A 447 -21.25 -9.75 17.97
C ARG A 447 -20.36 -8.52 17.75
N PRO A 448 -19.88 -7.86 18.82
CA PRO A 448 -18.85 -6.83 18.70
C PRO A 448 -17.63 -7.38 17.93
N LEU A 449 -16.94 -6.48 17.22
CA LEU A 449 -15.64 -6.83 16.64
C LEU A 449 -14.69 -7.33 17.73
N PRO A 450 -13.80 -8.29 17.41
CA PRO A 450 -12.78 -8.68 18.36
C PRO A 450 -11.96 -7.45 18.75
N ASP A 451 -11.61 -7.36 20.03
CA ASP A 451 -10.57 -6.43 20.43
C ASP A 451 -9.34 -6.68 19.56
N SER A 452 -8.63 -5.58 19.25
CA SER A 452 -7.39 -5.67 18.46
C SER A 452 -6.63 -6.92 18.88
N MET A 453 -6.18 -7.76 17.92
CA MET A 453 -5.44 -8.97 18.28
C MET A 453 -4.30 -8.53 19.20
N SER A 454 -4.53 -8.68 20.52
CA SER A 454 -3.53 -8.38 21.53
C SER A 454 -2.44 -9.42 21.39
N PHE A 455 -1.32 -8.99 20.88
CA PHE A 455 -0.08 -9.75 20.90
C PHE A 455 0.61 -9.45 22.22
N GLU A 456 -0.06 -9.77 23.37
CA GLU A 456 0.60 -9.86 24.67
C GLU A 456 1.53 -11.07 24.71
#